data_6bfc225a092449d1a6b73a6a3053e85d
#
_entry.id   6bfc225a092449d1a6b73a6a3053e85d
#
_cell.length_a   1.000
_cell.length_b   1.000
_cell.length_c   1.000
_cell.angle_alpha   90.00
_cell.angle_beta   90.00
_cell.angle_gamma   90.00
#
_symmetry.space_group_name_H-M   'P 1'
#
loop_
_entity.id
_entity.type
_entity.pdbx_description
1 polymer ?
#
loop_
_entity_poly.entity_id
_entity_poly.type
_entity_poly.pdbx_seq_one_letter_code
_entity_poly.pdbx_strand_id
1 'polypeptide(L)'
;MRDKVNETDNRYEQVNPKIVFPIVAMALLMITVDSTIVATALHTLQEELQTSVSWAGWTLTAYSFGFVVMLPLSAKLSIRFGNRPVFLISVATFTLASLLCGLSTNIYMLIAMRALQAIGGSGLTPSATGIIVNHFHRSRGKFLGLFGSIFAIGGMIGPIFGGIFVTYSTWQWIFFINIPFGVIVLIMALRFIPKAPPVNNRKESFDIPGLLLLALGIITAMYAATYLGEATSDIYSPFLIGLIVVSVISFTLFFRHLRRVQFPFIKPEFIYGKGFGAVNLVNLIHTGMVIGTASLIPFYAASRYGISGLNSGLLLVIEGSASVVMSVIMSIYLSRTGFRKPLYIGSLVLVIGVALVSFEPMLGISPFRWLAMSTLLIGFGFGVMSPAARNAGIQLAPAQSANLAAIRSLGLQMGQIISIAAATSIIAAATSPAHAQAMVYLGLALLLLVTIPIISRVPENKGSW
;
A
#
# COMPACT_ATOMS: atom_id res chain seq x y z
N MET A 1 -7.13 -30.68 25.84
CA MET A 1 -6.98 -29.56 24.88
C MET A 1 -7.57 -28.24 25.40
N ARG A 2 -8.57 -28.26 26.30
CA ARG A 2 -9.13 -27.06 26.97
C ARG A 2 -8.19 -26.43 28.02
N ASP A 3 -7.38 -27.20 28.71
CA ASP A 3 -6.50 -26.68 29.77
C ASP A 3 -5.27 -25.92 29.25
N LYS A 4 -4.76 -26.25 28.05
CA LYS A 4 -3.66 -25.49 27.41
C LYS A 4 -4.07 -24.13 26.87
N VAL A 5 -5.37 -23.90 26.62
CA VAL A 5 -5.92 -22.61 26.19
C VAL A 5 -6.00 -21.63 27.37
N ASN A 6 -6.25 -22.15 28.59
CA ASN A 6 -6.34 -21.31 29.78
C ASN A 6 -4.97 -20.87 30.34
N GLU A 7 -3.90 -21.63 30.15
CA GLU A 7 -2.56 -21.25 30.64
C GLU A 7 -1.89 -20.16 29.80
N THR A 8 -2.23 -20.03 28.53
CA THR A 8 -1.73 -18.94 27.67
C THR A 8 -2.45 -17.62 27.93
N ASP A 9 -3.66 -17.66 28.47
CA ASP A 9 -4.50 -16.48 28.71
C ASP A 9 -4.05 -15.68 29.95
N ASN A 10 -3.31 -16.27 30.87
CA ASN A 10 -2.86 -15.62 32.12
C ASN A 10 -1.48 -14.93 32.05
N ARG A 11 -0.79 -14.99 30.91
CA ARG A 11 0.57 -14.40 30.79
C ARG A 11 0.59 -12.93 30.48
N TYR A 12 -0.51 -12.36 30.01
CA TYR A 12 -0.58 -10.96 29.62
C TYR A 12 -1.52 -10.19 30.55
N GLU A 13 -1.03 -9.08 31.08
CA GLU A 13 -1.83 -8.15 31.86
C GLU A 13 -3.00 -7.63 31.01
N GLN A 14 -4.22 -7.69 31.57
CA GLN A 14 -5.39 -7.10 30.92
C GLN A 14 -5.30 -5.58 30.99
N VAL A 15 -5.41 -4.94 29.83
CA VAL A 15 -5.37 -3.48 29.72
C VAL A 15 -6.78 -2.91 29.56
N ASN A 16 -6.93 -1.64 29.89
CA ASN A 16 -8.17 -0.94 29.59
C ASN A 16 -8.25 -0.66 28.08
N PRO A 17 -9.17 -1.35 27.33
CA PRO A 17 -9.28 -1.17 25.89
C PRO A 17 -9.61 0.27 25.47
N LYS A 18 -10.28 1.04 26.35
CA LYS A 18 -10.65 2.43 26.08
C LYS A 18 -9.45 3.37 26.06
N ILE A 19 -8.31 2.96 26.64
CA ILE A 19 -7.06 3.73 26.64
C ILE A 19 -6.11 3.21 25.55
N VAL A 20 -5.88 1.89 25.51
CA VAL A 20 -4.87 1.30 24.61
C VAL A 20 -5.32 1.28 23.17
N PHE A 21 -6.61 1.07 22.90
CA PHE A 21 -7.10 1.06 21.50
C PHE A 21 -6.94 2.41 20.79
N PRO A 22 -7.29 3.57 21.37
CA PRO A 22 -7.01 4.87 20.75
C PRO A 22 -5.54 5.11 20.41
N ILE A 23 -4.61 4.66 21.24
CA ILE A 23 -3.16 4.78 20.99
C ILE A 23 -2.79 4.00 19.73
N VAL A 24 -3.22 2.75 19.64
CA VAL A 24 -3.00 1.89 18.49
C VAL A 24 -3.70 2.43 17.24
N ALA A 25 -4.95 2.87 17.39
CA ALA A 25 -5.75 3.43 16.30
C ALA A 25 -5.11 4.69 15.71
N MET A 26 -4.61 5.59 16.56
CA MET A 26 -3.94 6.82 16.14
C MET A 26 -2.64 6.53 15.39
N ALA A 27 -1.84 5.54 15.82
CA ALA A 27 -0.65 5.10 15.10
C ALA A 27 -0.98 4.54 13.71
N LEU A 28 -2.04 3.71 13.59
CA LEU A 28 -2.49 3.16 12.31
C LEU A 28 -3.10 4.24 11.40
N LEU A 29 -3.83 5.19 11.97
CA LEU A 29 -4.35 6.34 11.23
C LEU A 29 -3.22 7.18 10.67
N MET A 30 -2.18 7.46 11.48
CA MET A 30 -1.01 8.24 11.08
C MET A 30 -0.31 7.65 9.86
N ILE A 31 0.00 6.34 9.83
CA ILE A 31 0.63 5.70 8.67
C ILE A 31 -0.28 5.69 7.44
N THR A 32 -1.59 5.60 7.63
CA THR A 32 -2.54 5.54 6.52
C THR A 32 -2.73 6.92 5.88
N VAL A 33 -2.86 7.95 6.70
CA VAL A 33 -2.89 9.36 6.23
C VAL A 33 -1.59 9.66 5.48
N ASP A 34 -0.44 9.33 6.05
CA ASP A 34 0.88 9.57 5.45
C ASP A 34 1.04 8.88 4.09
N SER A 35 0.55 7.65 3.95
CA SER A 35 0.65 6.89 2.69
C SER A 35 -0.16 7.50 1.54
N THR A 36 -1.18 8.30 1.82
CA THR A 36 -2.10 8.88 0.84
C THR A 36 -1.94 10.38 0.64
N ILE A 37 -1.44 11.10 1.65
CA ILE A 37 -1.29 12.56 1.64
C ILE A 37 -0.29 13.04 0.58
N VAL A 38 0.79 12.28 0.35
CA VAL A 38 1.88 12.65 -0.58
C VAL A 38 1.42 12.66 -2.04
N ALA A 39 0.42 11.83 -2.38
CA ALA A 39 -0.11 11.76 -3.75
C ALA A 39 -0.64 13.12 -4.25
N THR A 40 -1.22 13.94 -3.36
CA THR A 40 -1.74 15.27 -3.68
C THR A 40 -0.65 16.33 -3.83
N ALA A 41 0.52 16.09 -3.23
CA ALA A 41 1.65 17.02 -3.25
C ALA A 41 2.64 16.74 -4.40
N LEU A 42 2.43 15.70 -5.20
CA LEU A 42 3.42 15.24 -6.18
C LEU A 42 3.79 16.33 -7.21
N HIS A 43 2.81 17.09 -7.68
CA HIS A 43 3.03 18.19 -8.62
C HIS A 43 3.87 19.32 -7.98
N THR A 44 3.51 19.74 -6.78
CA THR A 44 4.25 20.77 -6.02
C THR A 44 5.67 20.32 -5.68
N LEU A 45 5.86 19.03 -5.30
CA LEU A 45 7.18 18.46 -5.06
C LEU A 45 8.06 18.50 -6.31
N GLN A 46 7.48 18.19 -7.49
CA GLN A 46 8.19 18.28 -8.75
C GLN A 46 8.66 19.72 -9.04
N GLU A 47 7.77 20.69 -8.88
CA GLU A 47 8.06 22.09 -9.18
C GLU A 47 9.03 22.72 -8.17
N GLU A 48 8.77 22.62 -6.87
CA GLU A 48 9.57 23.26 -5.83
C GLU A 48 10.96 22.61 -5.65
N LEU A 49 11.09 21.29 -5.83
CA LEU A 49 12.36 20.60 -5.78
C LEU A 49 13.08 20.52 -7.14
N GLN A 50 12.53 21.17 -8.18
CA GLN A 50 13.07 21.27 -9.54
C GLN A 50 13.53 19.91 -10.08
N THR A 51 12.66 18.92 -10.02
CA THR A 51 12.98 17.53 -10.36
C THR A 51 12.08 16.98 -11.46
N SER A 52 12.47 15.83 -12.04
CA SER A 52 11.59 15.14 -13.00
C SER A 52 10.43 14.46 -12.29
N VAL A 53 9.36 14.20 -13.04
CA VAL A 53 8.18 13.45 -12.55
C VAL A 53 8.57 12.03 -12.09
N SER A 54 9.56 11.42 -12.73
CA SER A 54 10.10 10.12 -12.32
C SER A 54 10.67 10.17 -10.91
N TRP A 55 11.53 11.14 -10.61
CA TRP A 55 12.12 11.30 -9.27
C TRP A 55 11.06 11.72 -8.23
N ALA A 56 10.11 12.59 -8.59
CA ALA A 56 8.99 12.90 -7.71
C ALA A 56 8.19 11.64 -7.36
N GLY A 57 7.94 10.76 -8.34
CA GLY A 57 7.27 9.48 -8.15
C GLY A 57 7.97 8.52 -7.16
N TRP A 58 9.31 8.66 -7.00
CA TRP A 58 10.04 7.89 -5.99
C TRP A 58 9.58 8.18 -4.56
N THR A 59 9.02 9.34 -4.28
CA THR A 59 8.50 9.65 -2.94
C THR A 59 7.35 8.70 -2.53
N LEU A 60 6.59 8.20 -3.50
CA LEU A 60 5.55 7.18 -3.31
C LEU A 60 6.12 5.77 -3.35
N THR A 61 6.96 5.48 -4.37
CA THR A 61 7.48 4.13 -4.60
C THR A 61 8.55 3.73 -3.58
N ALA A 62 9.41 4.65 -3.09
CA ALA A 62 10.37 4.39 -2.04
C ALA A 62 9.69 4.03 -0.70
N TYR A 63 8.56 4.67 -0.40
CA TYR A 63 7.75 4.29 0.75
C TYR A 63 7.20 2.87 0.59
N SER A 64 6.57 2.58 -0.55
CA SER A 64 6.06 1.23 -0.85
C SER A 64 7.16 0.17 -0.84
N PHE A 65 8.34 0.49 -1.39
CA PHE A 65 9.53 -0.37 -1.38
C PHE A 65 10.00 -0.68 0.04
N GLY A 66 10.23 0.37 0.86
CA GLY A 66 10.63 0.20 2.25
C GLY A 66 9.63 -0.65 3.04
N PHE A 67 8.33 -0.45 2.78
CA PHE A 67 7.27 -1.23 3.39
C PHE A 67 7.30 -2.71 2.98
N VAL A 68 7.48 -3.01 1.68
CA VAL A 68 7.61 -4.39 1.14
C VAL A 68 8.76 -5.13 1.81
N VAL A 69 9.92 -4.48 1.89
CA VAL A 69 11.13 -5.10 2.44
C VAL A 69 11.01 -5.32 3.95
N MET A 70 10.47 -4.34 4.67
CA MET A 70 10.50 -4.37 6.13
C MET A 70 9.29 -5.01 6.79
N LEU A 71 8.14 -5.11 6.13
CA LEU A 71 6.93 -5.69 6.73
C LEU A 71 7.11 -7.12 7.24
N PRO A 72 7.69 -8.07 6.47
CA PRO A 72 7.93 -9.43 6.97
C PRO A 72 8.94 -9.49 8.11
N LEU A 73 9.97 -8.63 8.03
CA LEU A 73 10.99 -8.53 9.07
C LEU A 73 10.38 -7.97 10.37
N SER A 74 9.59 -6.90 10.27
CA SER A 74 8.92 -6.27 11.42
C SER A 74 7.95 -7.22 12.11
N ALA A 75 7.22 -8.06 11.37
CA ALA A 75 6.36 -9.08 11.95
C ALA A 75 7.17 -10.10 12.78
N LYS A 76 8.31 -10.58 12.26
CA LYS A 76 9.20 -11.48 13.01
C LYS A 76 9.87 -10.80 14.19
N LEU A 77 10.27 -9.52 14.07
CA LEU A 77 10.81 -8.74 15.19
C LEU A 77 9.78 -8.60 16.31
N SER A 78 8.49 -8.41 15.98
CA SER A 78 7.39 -8.35 16.95
C SER A 78 7.23 -9.66 17.73
N ILE A 79 7.40 -10.81 17.05
CA ILE A 79 7.39 -12.12 17.71
C ILE A 79 8.61 -12.31 18.61
N ARG A 80 9.81 -11.91 18.12
CA ARG A 80 11.07 -12.16 18.82
C ARG A 80 11.30 -11.24 20.01
N PHE A 81 11.08 -9.94 19.84
CA PHE A 81 11.37 -8.91 20.84
C PHE A 81 10.13 -8.45 21.61
N GLY A 82 8.94 -8.90 21.19
CA GLY A 82 7.67 -8.47 21.76
C GLY A 82 7.04 -7.29 20.99
N ASN A 83 5.73 -7.20 21.10
CA ASN A 83 4.95 -6.21 20.32
C ASN A 83 5.21 -4.77 20.80
N ARG A 84 5.34 -4.53 22.11
CA ARG A 84 5.54 -3.19 22.67
C ARG A 84 6.85 -2.54 22.22
N PRO A 85 8.04 -3.17 22.36
CA PRO A 85 9.29 -2.56 21.90
C PRO A 85 9.28 -2.25 20.41
N VAL A 86 8.77 -3.18 19.58
CA VAL A 86 8.67 -2.96 18.13
C VAL A 86 7.70 -1.81 17.82
N PHE A 87 6.57 -1.73 18.50
CA PHE A 87 5.62 -0.62 18.34
C PHE A 87 6.27 0.74 18.67
N LEU A 88 6.97 0.83 19.82
CA LEU A 88 7.62 2.07 20.24
C LEU A 88 8.74 2.51 19.29
N ILE A 89 9.61 1.57 18.87
CA ILE A 89 10.67 1.84 17.91
C ILE A 89 10.07 2.28 16.56
N SER A 90 9.00 1.61 16.10
CA SER A 90 8.30 1.92 14.87
C SER A 90 7.72 3.33 14.89
N VAL A 91 7.01 3.72 15.96
CA VAL A 91 6.48 5.08 16.12
C VAL A 91 7.62 6.11 16.15
N ALA A 92 8.67 5.86 16.94
CA ALA A 92 9.80 6.78 17.06
C ALA A 92 10.52 6.98 15.70
N THR A 93 10.83 5.87 15.00
CA THR A 93 11.48 5.92 13.68
C THR A 93 10.60 6.63 12.66
N PHE A 94 9.29 6.31 12.62
CA PHE A 94 8.35 6.97 11.71
C PHE A 94 8.26 8.47 11.97
N THR A 95 8.15 8.88 13.23
CA THR A 95 8.02 10.29 13.61
C THR A 95 9.30 11.07 13.32
N LEU A 96 10.47 10.49 13.62
CA LEU A 96 11.76 11.11 13.29
C LEU A 96 11.97 11.22 11.78
N ALA A 97 11.66 10.18 11.03
CA ALA A 97 11.75 10.20 9.58
C ALA A 97 10.76 11.21 8.96
N SER A 98 9.56 11.38 9.54
CA SER A 98 8.62 12.42 9.13
C SER A 98 9.20 13.82 9.31
N LEU A 99 9.86 14.09 10.45
CA LEU A 99 10.57 15.34 10.67
C LEU A 99 11.65 15.56 9.60
N LEU A 100 12.46 14.55 9.32
CA LEU A 100 13.54 14.63 8.33
C LEU A 100 13.00 14.77 6.89
N CYS A 101 11.85 14.17 6.57
CA CYS A 101 11.15 14.41 5.30
C CYS A 101 10.77 15.88 5.14
N GLY A 102 10.16 16.48 6.16
CA GLY A 102 9.77 17.90 6.13
C GLY A 102 10.95 18.87 6.11
N LEU A 103 12.13 18.45 6.58
CA LEU A 103 13.38 19.23 6.53
C LEU A 103 14.20 18.96 5.27
N SER A 104 13.72 18.12 4.35
CA SER A 104 14.48 17.79 3.13
C SER A 104 14.58 18.98 2.19
N THR A 105 15.80 19.24 1.71
CA THR A 105 16.12 20.35 0.81
C THR A 105 16.24 19.93 -0.65
N ASN A 106 16.24 18.64 -0.92
CA ASN A 106 16.31 18.08 -2.27
C ASN A 106 15.56 16.75 -2.34
N ILE A 107 15.23 16.34 -3.56
CA ILE A 107 14.43 15.14 -3.80
C ILE A 107 15.11 13.85 -3.31
N TYR A 108 16.44 13.73 -3.43
CA TYR A 108 17.15 12.50 -3.03
C TYR A 108 17.14 12.29 -1.52
N MET A 109 17.30 13.39 -0.74
CA MET A 109 17.15 13.35 0.71
C MET A 109 15.72 12.95 1.08
N LEU A 110 14.72 13.55 0.42
CA LEU A 110 13.31 13.23 0.67
C LEU A 110 13.04 11.74 0.39
N ILE A 111 13.50 11.18 -0.72
CA ILE A 111 13.35 9.76 -1.08
C ILE A 111 13.98 8.86 -0.01
N ALA A 112 15.22 9.16 0.42
CA ALA A 112 15.89 8.38 1.46
C ALA A 112 15.13 8.41 2.79
N MET A 113 14.62 9.58 3.19
CA MET A 113 13.83 9.74 4.42
C MET A 113 12.45 9.07 4.30
N ARG A 114 11.85 9.04 3.11
CA ARG A 114 10.62 8.28 2.84
C ARG A 114 10.83 6.77 2.99
N ALA A 115 11.95 6.24 2.52
CA ALA A 115 12.31 4.83 2.75
C ALA A 115 12.49 4.54 4.25
N LEU A 116 13.17 5.42 4.99
CA LEU A 116 13.33 5.30 6.44
C LEU A 116 11.97 5.37 7.18
N GLN A 117 11.08 6.26 6.75
CA GLN A 117 9.73 6.40 7.29
C GLN A 117 8.91 5.12 7.09
N ALA A 118 9.02 4.49 5.91
CA ALA A 118 8.37 3.21 5.62
C ALA A 118 8.92 2.07 6.49
N ILE A 119 10.23 2.06 6.78
CA ILE A 119 10.85 1.11 7.71
C ILE A 119 10.17 1.21 9.09
N GLY A 120 10.00 2.43 9.61
CA GLY A 120 9.25 2.66 10.85
C GLY A 120 7.79 2.22 10.74
N GLY A 121 7.08 2.70 9.71
CA GLY A 121 5.66 2.43 9.49
C GLY A 121 5.32 0.94 9.37
N SER A 122 6.19 0.15 8.75
CA SER A 122 5.98 -1.28 8.51
C SER A 122 5.78 -2.11 9.79
N GLY A 123 6.38 -1.69 10.89
CA GLY A 123 6.26 -2.39 12.17
C GLY A 123 4.97 -2.07 12.94
N LEU A 124 4.26 -1.00 12.59
CA LEU A 124 3.08 -0.58 13.34
C LEU A 124 1.92 -1.55 13.21
N THR A 125 1.61 -2.03 12.02
CA THR A 125 0.48 -2.96 11.82
C THR A 125 0.67 -4.31 12.53
N PRO A 126 1.80 -5.04 12.39
CA PRO A 126 1.97 -6.31 13.08
C PRO A 126 2.07 -6.15 14.61
N SER A 127 2.78 -5.13 15.11
CA SER A 127 2.88 -4.88 16.54
C SER A 127 1.55 -4.44 17.18
N ALA A 128 0.80 -3.57 16.51
CA ALA A 128 -0.55 -3.17 16.90
C ALA A 128 -1.51 -4.37 16.98
N THR A 129 -1.48 -5.22 15.94
CA THR A 129 -2.27 -6.46 15.93
C THR A 129 -1.90 -7.36 17.12
N GLY A 130 -0.59 -7.53 17.37
CA GLY A 130 -0.10 -8.33 18.48
C GLY A 130 -0.49 -7.77 19.84
N ILE A 131 -0.47 -6.44 20.05
CA ILE A 131 -0.93 -5.79 21.28
C ILE A 131 -2.40 -6.11 21.53
N ILE A 132 -3.26 -5.98 20.51
CA ILE A 132 -4.70 -6.27 20.65
C ILE A 132 -4.95 -7.75 20.92
N VAL A 133 -4.29 -8.65 20.17
CA VAL A 133 -4.46 -10.09 20.35
C VAL A 133 -4.06 -10.54 21.73
N ASN A 134 -2.96 -9.99 22.27
CA ASN A 134 -2.40 -10.39 23.56
C ASN A 134 -3.12 -9.80 24.77
N HIS A 135 -3.68 -8.61 24.66
CA HIS A 135 -4.22 -7.89 25.81
C HIS A 135 -5.75 -7.72 25.80
N PHE A 136 -6.44 -7.98 24.66
CA PHE A 136 -7.88 -7.75 24.51
C PHE A 136 -8.67 -9.07 24.40
N HIS A 137 -8.43 -10.02 25.32
CA HIS A 137 -8.90 -11.42 25.27
C HIS A 137 -10.35 -11.58 24.81
N ARG A 138 -11.29 -10.86 25.44
CA ARG A 138 -12.75 -11.00 25.15
C ARG A 138 -13.25 -10.16 23.98
N SER A 139 -12.51 -9.16 23.54
CA SER A 139 -12.98 -8.16 22.56
C SER A 139 -12.08 -8.03 21.34
N ARG A 140 -11.04 -8.89 21.20
CA ARG A 140 -10.06 -8.85 20.13
C ARG A 140 -10.66 -8.78 18.73
N GLY A 141 -11.67 -9.59 18.43
CA GLY A 141 -12.32 -9.62 17.11
C GLY A 141 -12.97 -8.29 16.75
N LYS A 142 -13.66 -7.63 17.71
CA LYS A 142 -14.26 -6.31 17.53
C LYS A 142 -13.20 -5.27 17.18
N PHE A 143 -12.11 -5.20 17.94
CA PHE A 143 -11.07 -4.17 17.75
C PHE A 143 -10.23 -4.42 16.50
N LEU A 144 -9.94 -5.67 16.14
CA LEU A 144 -9.29 -6.00 14.86
C LEU A 144 -10.20 -5.65 13.66
N GLY A 145 -11.50 -5.84 13.80
CA GLY A 145 -12.47 -5.42 12.78
C GLY A 145 -12.45 -3.92 12.53
N LEU A 146 -12.25 -3.11 13.58
CA LEU A 146 -12.17 -1.65 13.47
C LEU A 146 -10.92 -1.16 12.71
N PHE A 147 -9.87 -1.98 12.56
CA PHE A 147 -8.70 -1.60 11.74
C PHE A 147 -9.10 -1.26 10.31
N GLY A 148 -10.03 -2.02 9.72
CA GLY A 148 -10.55 -1.73 8.39
C GLY A 148 -11.13 -0.32 8.27
N SER A 149 -11.87 0.12 9.28
CA SER A 149 -12.43 1.48 9.34
C SER A 149 -11.35 2.55 9.50
N ILE A 150 -10.31 2.28 10.32
CA ILE A 150 -9.18 3.20 10.50
C ILE A 150 -8.45 3.41 9.17
N PHE A 151 -8.16 2.33 8.43
CA PHE A 151 -7.51 2.42 7.13
C PHE A 151 -8.37 3.17 6.09
N ALA A 152 -9.69 2.94 6.10
CA ALA A 152 -10.61 3.64 5.21
C ALA A 152 -10.68 5.14 5.51
N ILE A 153 -10.81 5.51 6.80
CA ILE A 153 -10.85 6.90 7.25
C ILE A 153 -9.52 7.61 6.92
N GLY A 154 -8.39 6.98 7.22
CA GLY A 154 -7.07 7.53 6.91
C GLY A 154 -6.84 7.75 5.42
N GLY A 155 -7.29 6.80 4.59
CA GLY A 155 -7.24 6.91 3.13
C GLY A 155 -8.03 8.09 2.57
N MET A 156 -9.11 8.50 3.24
CA MET A 156 -9.91 9.67 2.86
C MET A 156 -9.36 10.98 3.43
N ILE A 157 -8.89 10.95 4.68
CA ILE A 157 -8.36 12.15 5.37
C ILE A 157 -7.05 12.62 4.73
N GLY A 158 -6.16 11.70 4.33
CA GLY A 158 -4.86 12.04 3.74
C GLY A 158 -4.95 13.02 2.58
N PRO A 159 -5.69 12.71 1.50
CA PRO A 159 -5.84 13.61 0.37
C PRO A 159 -6.47 14.97 0.70
N ILE A 160 -7.36 15.03 1.71
CA ILE A 160 -7.94 16.29 2.17
C ILE A 160 -6.86 17.20 2.77
N PHE A 161 -6.12 16.67 3.76
CA PHE A 161 -5.04 17.44 4.39
C PHE A 161 -3.92 17.76 3.40
N GLY A 162 -3.56 16.83 2.53
CA GLY A 162 -2.56 17.06 1.50
C GLY A 162 -2.96 18.20 0.56
N GLY A 163 -4.20 18.19 0.08
CA GLY A 163 -4.74 19.26 -0.74
C GLY A 163 -4.79 20.62 -0.02
N ILE A 164 -5.17 20.64 1.27
CA ILE A 164 -5.18 21.86 2.09
C ILE A 164 -3.76 22.40 2.25
N PHE A 165 -2.79 21.59 2.64
CA PHE A 165 -1.42 22.05 2.86
C PHE A 165 -0.76 22.58 1.58
N VAL A 166 -0.93 21.88 0.47
CA VAL A 166 -0.38 22.29 -0.83
C VAL A 166 -1.03 23.57 -1.34
N THR A 167 -2.32 23.80 -1.05
CA THR A 167 -3.05 24.99 -1.53
C THR A 167 -2.83 26.22 -0.65
N TYR A 168 -2.77 26.05 0.68
CA TYR A 168 -2.80 27.16 1.64
C TYR A 168 -1.53 27.30 2.49
N SER A 169 -0.55 26.37 2.35
CA SER A 169 0.68 26.37 3.14
C SER A 169 1.86 25.92 2.26
N THR A 170 2.71 25.03 2.77
CA THR A 170 3.84 24.44 2.04
C THR A 170 3.77 22.92 2.13
N TRP A 171 4.38 22.23 1.14
CA TRP A 171 4.34 20.77 1.08
C TRP A 171 4.97 20.09 2.31
N GLN A 172 5.89 20.73 3.02
CA GLN A 172 6.55 20.19 4.21
C GLN A 172 5.55 19.80 5.31
N TRP A 173 4.42 20.52 5.39
CA TRP A 173 3.37 20.26 6.38
C TRP A 173 2.71 18.90 6.22
N ILE A 174 2.76 18.28 5.03
CA ILE A 174 2.26 16.90 4.84
C ILE A 174 3.05 15.90 5.70
N PHE A 175 4.29 16.22 6.05
CA PHE A 175 5.13 15.42 6.93
C PHE A 175 5.09 15.90 8.37
N PHE A 176 5.13 17.21 8.61
CA PHE A 176 5.13 17.79 9.96
C PHE A 176 3.87 17.45 10.75
N ILE A 177 2.73 17.23 10.10
CA ILE A 177 1.49 16.82 10.76
C ILE A 177 1.67 15.51 11.56
N ASN A 178 2.56 14.62 11.14
CA ASN A 178 2.81 13.35 11.81
C ASN A 178 3.55 13.54 13.16
N ILE A 179 4.27 14.64 13.36
CA ILE A 179 5.14 14.84 14.52
C ILE A 179 4.32 14.94 15.83
N PRO A 180 3.34 15.84 15.96
CA PRO A 180 2.56 15.94 17.20
C PRO A 180 1.82 14.63 17.51
N PHE A 181 1.24 13.97 16.52
CA PHE A 181 0.56 12.69 16.71
C PHE A 181 1.53 11.60 17.12
N GLY A 182 2.70 11.50 16.49
CA GLY A 182 3.72 10.51 16.81
C GLY A 182 4.27 10.67 18.22
N VAL A 183 4.52 11.92 18.65
CA VAL A 183 4.97 12.21 20.03
C VAL A 183 3.90 11.84 21.06
N ILE A 184 2.63 12.19 20.81
CA ILE A 184 1.51 11.82 21.68
C ILE A 184 1.40 10.29 21.78
N VAL A 185 1.42 9.58 20.64
CA VAL A 185 1.36 8.10 20.60
C VAL A 185 2.54 7.50 21.38
N LEU A 186 3.75 8.03 21.20
CA LEU A 186 4.94 7.51 21.86
C LEU A 186 4.84 7.66 23.40
N ILE A 187 4.48 8.84 23.89
CA ILE A 187 4.30 9.12 25.31
C ILE A 187 3.21 8.22 25.91
N MET A 188 2.05 8.14 25.26
CA MET A 188 0.94 7.33 25.74
C MET A 188 1.27 5.82 25.68
N ALA A 189 1.95 5.35 24.63
CA ALA A 189 2.36 3.96 24.53
C ALA A 189 3.38 3.56 25.59
N LEU A 190 4.34 4.45 25.92
CA LEU A 190 5.29 4.24 27.01
C LEU A 190 4.59 4.07 28.36
N ARG A 191 3.51 4.83 28.60
CA ARG A 191 2.81 4.86 29.89
C ARG A 191 1.76 3.76 30.03
N PHE A 192 1.01 3.43 28.96
CA PHE A 192 -0.21 2.63 29.05
C PHE A 192 -0.12 1.24 28.39
N ILE A 193 0.85 0.98 27.53
CA ILE A 193 1.05 -0.36 26.98
C ILE A 193 2.01 -1.12 27.89
N PRO A 194 1.58 -2.23 28.54
CA PRO A 194 2.43 -2.96 29.48
C PRO A 194 3.58 -3.67 28.77
N LYS A 195 4.65 -3.93 29.53
CA LYS A 195 5.76 -4.78 29.07
C LYS A 195 5.26 -6.22 29.04
N ALA A 196 5.13 -6.79 27.85
CA ALA A 196 4.84 -8.22 27.73
C ALA A 196 6.13 -9.04 27.91
N PRO A 197 6.05 -10.21 28.54
CA PRO A 197 7.18 -11.13 28.55
C PRO A 197 7.55 -11.51 27.13
N PRO A 198 8.85 -11.63 26.78
CA PRO A 198 9.27 -12.08 25.47
C PRO A 198 8.68 -13.46 25.20
N VAL A 199 8.08 -13.65 24.05
CA VAL A 199 7.58 -14.96 23.62
C VAL A 199 8.79 -15.85 23.37
N ASN A 200 8.94 -16.86 24.22
CA ASN A 200 10.12 -17.67 24.37
C ASN A 200 10.53 -18.41 23.09
N ASN A 201 11.81 -18.29 22.73
CA ASN A 201 12.71 -19.33 22.23
C ASN A 201 12.40 -20.13 20.96
N ARG A 202 11.67 -19.62 19.99
CA ARG A 202 11.91 -20.16 18.64
C ARG A 202 12.96 -19.29 17.94
N LYS A 203 14.15 -19.86 17.71
CA LYS A 203 15.16 -19.36 16.77
C LYS A 203 14.55 -19.48 15.36
N GLU A 204 13.55 -18.63 15.06
CA GLU A 204 13.08 -18.52 13.70
C GLU A 204 14.20 -17.82 12.93
N SER A 205 14.80 -18.54 12.00
CA SER A 205 15.83 -17.98 11.13
C SER A 205 15.20 -16.92 10.24
N PHE A 206 15.85 -15.75 10.16
CA PHE A 206 15.48 -14.73 9.21
C PHE A 206 16.01 -15.11 7.83
N ASP A 207 15.14 -15.12 6.84
CA ASP A 207 15.54 -15.29 5.44
C ASP A 207 16.06 -13.94 4.88
N ILE A 208 17.19 -13.49 5.44
CA ILE A 208 17.84 -12.24 5.02
C ILE A 208 18.28 -12.32 3.56
N PRO A 209 18.88 -13.42 3.07
CA PRO A 209 19.27 -13.51 1.67
C PRO A 209 18.09 -13.35 0.70
N GLY A 210 16.95 -14.00 0.97
CA GLY A 210 15.75 -13.85 0.16
C GLY A 210 15.24 -12.40 0.15
N LEU A 211 15.26 -11.74 1.30
CA LEU A 211 14.85 -10.34 1.43
C LEU A 211 15.77 -9.39 0.65
N LEU A 212 17.09 -9.59 0.74
CA LEU A 212 18.07 -8.78 0.01
C LEU A 212 17.96 -8.98 -1.51
N LEU A 213 17.75 -10.21 -1.98
CA LEU A 213 17.53 -10.50 -3.40
C LEU A 213 16.26 -9.82 -3.93
N LEU A 214 15.18 -9.86 -3.15
CA LEU A 214 13.94 -9.16 -3.50
C LEU A 214 14.16 -7.64 -3.55
N ALA A 215 14.80 -7.09 -2.53
CA ALA A 215 15.08 -5.66 -2.45
C ALA A 215 15.96 -5.18 -3.61
N LEU A 216 17.04 -5.90 -3.92
CA LEU A 216 17.94 -5.59 -5.03
C LEU A 216 17.21 -5.66 -6.39
N GLY A 217 16.37 -6.68 -6.60
CA GLY A 217 15.59 -6.81 -7.81
C GLY A 217 14.61 -5.66 -8.02
N ILE A 218 13.90 -5.24 -6.95
CA ILE A 218 12.94 -4.12 -7.02
C ILE A 218 13.67 -2.80 -7.27
N ILE A 219 14.71 -2.47 -6.49
CA ILE A 219 15.37 -1.17 -6.59
C ILE A 219 16.07 -0.98 -7.95
N THR A 220 16.68 -2.05 -8.50
CA THR A 220 17.30 -1.99 -9.82
C THR A 220 16.27 -1.88 -10.94
N ALA A 221 15.11 -2.54 -10.83
CA ALA A 221 14.00 -2.37 -11.77
C ALA A 221 13.42 -0.95 -11.73
N MET A 222 13.22 -0.39 -10.53
CA MET A 222 12.75 0.98 -10.35
C MET A 222 13.73 1.99 -10.97
N TYR A 223 15.03 1.81 -10.72
CA TYR A 223 16.05 2.70 -11.26
C TYR A 223 16.16 2.59 -12.79
N ALA A 224 16.05 1.38 -13.35
CA ALA A 224 16.00 1.18 -14.80
C ALA A 224 14.80 1.90 -15.44
N ALA A 225 13.62 1.81 -14.81
CA ALA A 225 12.43 2.54 -15.27
C ALA A 225 12.66 4.06 -15.23
N THR A 226 13.24 4.58 -14.14
CA THR A 226 13.56 6.01 -14.02
C THR A 226 14.55 6.48 -15.06
N TYR A 227 15.61 5.70 -15.30
CA TYR A 227 16.60 6.01 -16.34
C TYR A 227 15.95 6.14 -17.72
N LEU A 228 15.01 5.26 -18.06
CA LEU A 228 14.25 5.35 -19.33
C LEU A 228 13.38 6.61 -19.43
N GLY A 229 13.01 7.20 -18.31
CA GLY A 229 12.26 8.47 -18.24
C GLY A 229 13.13 9.73 -18.40
N GLU A 230 14.46 9.62 -18.34
CA GLU A 230 15.38 10.75 -18.47
C GLU A 230 15.53 11.17 -19.95
N ALA A 231 15.58 12.48 -20.21
CA ALA A 231 15.69 13.01 -21.57
C ALA A 231 16.97 12.58 -22.32
N THR A 232 18.00 12.19 -21.58
CA THR A 232 19.30 11.73 -22.10
C THR A 232 19.40 10.21 -22.15
N SER A 233 18.27 9.49 -21.96
CA SER A 233 18.28 8.03 -21.89
C SER A 233 18.65 7.39 -23.25
N ASP A 234 19.62 6.49 -23.20
CA ASP A 234 19.99 5.61 -24.30
C ASP A 234 19.55 4.18 -23.97
N ILE A 235 18.66 3.62 -24.78
CA ILE A 235 18.13 2.25 -24.60
C ILE A 235 19.26 1.21 -24.71
N TYR A 236 20.31 1.51 -25.44
CA TYR A 236 21.49 0.64 -25.58
C TYR A 236 22.60 0.93 -24.54
N SER A 237 22.34 1.82 -23.61
CA SER A 237 23.30 2.13 -22.55
C SER A 237 23.73 0.87 -21.79
N PRO A 238 25.04 0.59 -21.64
CA PRO A 238 25.54 -0.50 -20.81
C PRO A 238 25.04 -0.40 -19.36
N PHE A 239 24.81 0.81 -18.87
CA PHE A 239 24.28 1.04 -17.53
C PHE A 239 22.83 0.55 -17.40
N LEU A 240 21.94 0.88 -18.34
CA LEU A 240 20.57 0.40 -18.36
C LEU A 240 20.51 -1.12 -18.47
N ILE A 241 21.29 -1.69 -19.42
CA ILE A 241 21.37 -3.14 -19.61
C ILE A 241 21.85 -3.79 -18.30
N GLY A 242 22.87 -3.22 -17.65
CA GLY A 242 23.36 -3.69 -16.34
C GLY A 242 22.27 -3.71 -15.26
N LEU A 243 21.47 -2.64 -15.14
CA LEU A 243 20.34 -2.58 -14.20
C LEU A 243 19.29 -3.66 -14.46
N ILE A 244 18.92 -3.84 -15.74
CA ILE A 244 17.94 -4.88 -16.14
C ILE A 244 18.47 -6.28 -15.84
N VAL A 245 19.73 -6.55 -16.21
CA VAL A 245 20.39 -7.84 -15.95
C VAL A 245 20.45 -8.14 -14.46
N VAL A 246 20.89 -7.17 -13.65
CA VAL A 246 20.94 -7.33 -12.17
C VAL A 246 19.53 -7.59 -11.61
N SER A 247 18.51 -6.87 -12.09
CA SER A 247 17.12 -7.08 -11.67
C SER A 247 16.65 -8.50 -12.00
N VAL A 248 16.81 -8.94 -13.25
CA VAL A 248 16.39 -10.28 -13.70
C VAL A 248 17.12 -11.39 -12.95
N ILE A 249 18.44 -11.23 -12.75
CA ILE A 249 19.24 -12.20 -11.98
C ILE A 249 18.75 -12.23 -10.54
N SER A 250 18.53 -11.08 -9.90
CA SER A 250 18.07 -10.99 -8.51
C SER A 250 16.71 -11.66 -8.31
N PHE A 251 15.74 -11.41 -9.18
CA PHE A 251 14.44 -12.09 -9.13
C PHE A 251 14.55 -13.59 -9.39
N THR A 252 15.38 -14.01 -10.36
CA THR A 252 15.62 -15.42 -10.66
C THR A 252 16.24 -16.14 -9.46
N LEU A 253 17.26 -15.54 -8.86
CA LEU A 253 17.90 -16.08 -7.65
C LEU A 253 16.94 -16.07 -6.46
N PHE A 254 16.10 -15.04 -6.30
CA PHE A 254 15.07 -14.96 -5.28
C PHE A 254 14.09 -16.16 -5.40
N PHE A 255 13.50 -16.40 -6.58
CA PHE A 255 12.57 -17.53 -6.76
C PHE A 255 13.25 -18.90 -6.61
N ARG A 256 14.54 -19.03 -7.02
CA ARG A 256 15.33 -20.23 -6.79
C ARG A 256 15.61 -20.43 -5.30
N HIS A 257 15.94 -19.36 -4.58
CA HIS A 257 16.22 -19.37 -3.15
C HIS A 257 14.99 -19.79 -2.35
N LEU A 258 13.81 -19.22 -2.63
CA LEU A 258 12.56 -19.59 -1.98
C LEU A 258 12.22 -21.08 -2.08
N ARG A 259 12.62 -21.75 -3.18
CA ARG A 259 12.38 -23.20 -3.38
C ARG A 259 13.35 -24.09 -2.62
N ARG A 260 14.51 -23.58 -2.19
CA ARG A 260 15.59 -24.36 -1.58
C ARG A 260 15.70 -24.17 -0.07
N VAL A 261 15.25 -23.06 0.44
CA VAL A 261 15.38 -22.72 1.87
C VAL A 261 14.29 -23.41 2.68
N GLN A 262 14.68 -23.96 3.82
CA GLN A 262 13.76 -24.68 4.71
C GLN A 262 12.69 -23.79 5.34
N PHE A 263 13.03 -22.53 5.62
CA PHE A 263 12.12 -21.53 6.21
C PHE A 263 12.12 -20.24 5.37
N PRO A 264 11.55 -20.27 4.15
CA PRO A 264 11.48 -19.09 3.30
C PRO A 264 10.56 -18.03 3.95
N PHE A 265 10.84 -16.76 3.67
CA PHE A 265 10.00 -15.70 4.19
C PHE A 265 8.60 -15.70 3.53
N ILE A 266 8.48 -16.19 2.29
CA ILE A 266 7.23 -16.51 1.61
C ILE A 266 7.29 -17.95 1.10
N LYS A 267 6.32 -18.77 1.47
CA LYS A 267 6.24 -20.11 0.92
C LYS A 267 5.86 -20.07 -0.56
N PRO A 268 6.61 -20.75 -1.45
CA PRO A 268 6.34 -20.78 -2.89
C PRO A 268 4.91 -21.19 -3.26
N GLU A 269 4.33 -22.13 -2.50
CA GLU A 269 2.96 -22.60 -2.70
C GLU A 269 1.91 -21.48 -2.63
N PHE A 270 2.15 -20.44 -1.81
CA PHE A 270 1.26 -19.29 -1.66
C PHE A 270 1.44 -18.24 -2.76
N ILE A 271 2.52 -18.33 -3.54
CA ILE A 271 2.75 -17.42 -4.67
C ILE A 271 2.06 -17.96 -5.94
N TYR A 272 2.33 -19.21 -6.29
CA TYR A 272 1.89 -19.79 -7.57
C TYR A 272 1.24 -21.17 -7.45
N GLY A 273 0.93 -21.63 -6.23
CA GLY A 273 0.16 -22.86 -6.01
C GLY A 273 -1.25 -22.79 -6.61
N LYS A 274 -1.93 -23.92 -6.68
CA LYS A 274 -3.25 -24.04 -7.31
C LYS A 274 -4.25 -23.06 -6.70
N GLY A 275 -4.75 -22.14 -7.50
CA GLY A 275 -5.67 -21.07 -7.09
C GLY A 275 -4.96 -19.80 -6.57
N PHE A 276 -3.82 -19.90 -5.87
CA PHE A 276 -3.11 -18.75 -5.32
C PHE A 276 -2.56 -17.85 -6.40
N GLY A 277 -1.98 -18.39 -7.47
CA GLY A 277 -1.42 -17.61 -8.56
C GLY A 277 -2.46 -16.65 -9.19
N ALA A 278 -3.68 -17.12 -9.43
CA ALA A 278 -4.75 -16.29 -9.98
C ALA A 278 -5.17 -15.18 -8.99
N VAL A 279 -5.33 -15.51 -7.71
CA VAL A 279 -5.69 -14.54 -6.67
C VAL A 279 -4.60 -13.48 -6.53
N ASN A 280 -3.33 -13.87 -6.53
CA ASN A 280 -2.20 -12.95 -6.41
C ASN A 280 -2.09 -12.02 -7.62
N LEU A 281 -2.28 -12.54 -8.85
CA LEU A 281 -2.31 -11.72 -10.07
C LEU A 281 -3.46 -10.72 -10.06
N VAL A 282 -4.66 -11.13 -9.64
CA VAL A 282 -5.79 -10.21 -9.48
C VAL A 282 -5.47 -9.14 -8.44
N ASN A 283 -4.91 -9.49 -7.29
CA ASN A 283 -4.50 -8.50 -6.29
C ASN A 283 -3.41 -7.56 -6.80
N LEU A 284 -2.42 -8.05 -7.55
CA LEU A 284 -1.34 -7.23 -8.08
C LEU A 284 -1.86 -6.28 -9.16
N ILE A 285 -2.59 -6.79 -10.18
CA ILE A 285 -2.99 -6.04 -11.36
C ILE A 285 -4.24 -5.21 -11.06
N HIS A 286 -5.36 -5.86 -10.69
CA HIS A 286 -6.65 -5.18 -10.55
C HIS A 286 -6.78 -4.37 -9.25
N THR A 287 -5.89 -4.59 -8.28
CA THR A 287 -5.90 -3.83 -7.03
C THR A 287 -4.65 -2.96 -6.91
N GLY A 288 -3.46 -3.56 -6.89
CA GLY A 288 -2.21 -2.85 -6.65
C GLY A 288 -1.88 -1.82 -7.74
N MET A 289 -1.93 -2.21 -9.02
CA MET A 289 -1.63 -1.28 -10.11
C MET A 289 -2.68 -0.17 -10.23
N VAL A 290 -3.96 -0.47 -9.97
CA VAL A 290 -5.02 0.55 -9.97
C VAL A 290 -4.79 1.57 -8.86
N ILE A 291 -4.50 1.14 -7.62
CA ILE A 291 -4.19 2.06 -6.51
C ILE A 291 -2.98 2.94 -6.85
N GLY A 292 -1.91 2.34 -7.40
CA GLY A 292 -0.72 3.10 -7.78
C GLY A 292 -1.00 4.14 -8.86
N THR A 293 -1.72 3.77 -9.90
CA THR A 293 -2.06 4.71 -11.00
C THR A 293 -3.08 5.75 -10.54
N ALA A 294 -4.06 5.38 -9.70
CA ALA A 294 -5.03 6.30 -9.14
C ALA A 294 -4.37 7.36 -8.24
N SER A 295 -3.28 7.02 -7.53
CA SER A 295 -2.51 8.00 -6.76
C SER A 295 -1.86 9.11 -7.60
N LEU A 296 -1.75 8.94 -8.93
CA LEU A 296 -1.28 9.94 -9.87
C LEU A 296 -2.41 10.83 -10.45
N ILE A 297 -3.68 10.57 -10.12
CA ILE A 297 -4.81 11.38 -10.59
C ILE A 297 -4.70 12.85 -10.13
N PRO A 298 -4.33 13.18 -8.88
CA PRO A 298 -4.11 14.56 -8.48
C PRO A 298 -3.05 15.27 -9.30
N PHE A 299 -1.94 14.59 -9.60
CA PHE A 299 -0.90 15.10 -10.49
C PHE A 299 -1.46 15.38 -11.90
N TYR A 300 -2.22 14.44 -12.47
CA TYR A 300 -2.86 14.59 -13.77
C TYR A 300 -3.85 15.77 -13.81
N ALA A 301 -4.66 15.88 -12.78
CA ALA A 301 -5.65 16.97 -12.64
C ALA A 301 -4.98 18.35 -12.59
N ALA A 302 -3.87 18.46 -11.85
CA ALA A 302 -3.10 19.69 -11.74
C ALA A 302 -2.35 20.01 -13.04
N SER A 303 -1.57 19.08 -13.57
CA SER A 303 -0.69 19.29 -14.72
C SER A 303 -1.44 19.50 -16.04
N ARG A 304 -2.56 18.79 -16.24
CA ARG A 304 -3.33 18.89 -17.50
C ARG A 304 -4.39 19.97 -17.49
N TYR A 305 -5.08 20.15 -16.36
CA TYR A 305 -6.28 20.98 -16.26
C TYR A 305 -6.14 22.16 -15.31
N GLY A 306 -4.99 22.35 -14.66
CA GLY A 306 -4.77 23.42 -13.69
C GLY A 306 -5.68 23.33 -12.45
N ILE A 307 -6.16 22.13 -12.11
CA ILE A 307 -7.04 21.92 -10.96
C ILE A 307 -6.21 22.08 -9.67
N SER A 308 -6.72 22.92 -8.74
CA SER A 308 -6.03 23.19 -7.46
C SER A 308 -5.78 21.92 -6.65
N GLY A 309 -4.75 21.93 -5.80
CA GLY A 309 -4.38 20.80 -4.93
C GLY A 309 -5.54 20.30 -4.07
N LEU A 310 -6.36 21.21 -3.52
CA LEU A 310 -7.55 20.85 -2.74
C LEU A 310 -8.57 20.06 -3.59
N ASN A 311 -8.92 20.58 -4.77
CA ASN A 311 -9.86 19.90 -5.66
C ASN A 311 -9.29 18.59 -6.20
N SER A 312 -7.99 18.54 -6.47
CA SER A 312 -7.30 17.29 -6.87
C SER A 312 -7.34 16.25 -5.74
N GLY A 313 -7.17 16.65 -4.49
CA GLY A 313 -7.33 15.80 -3.32
C GLY A 313 -8.75 15.27 -3.16
N LEU A 314 -9.78 16.11 -3.43
CA LEU A 314 -11.18 15.70 -3.39
C LEU A 314 -11.51 14.58 -4.37
N LEU A 315 -10.82 14.44 -5.51
CA LEU A 315 -10.99 13.34 -6.44
C LEU A 315 -10.67 11.99 -5.77
N LEU A 316 -9.60 11.91 -4.97
CA LEU A 316 -9.27 10.70 -4.22
C LEU A 316 -10.25 10.43 -3.07
N VAL A 317 -10.82 11.48 -2.49
CA VAL A 317 -11.88 11.33 -1.46
C VAL A 317 -13.16 10.75 -2.07
N ILE A 318 -13.55 11.19 -3.26
CA ILE A 318 -14.68 10.64 -4.01
C ILE A 318 -14.46 9.16 -4.31
N GLU A 319 -13.27 8.79 -4.81
CA GLU A 319 -12.86 7.41 -5.03
C GLU A 319 -12.95 6.58 -3.75
N GLY A 320 -12.30 7.04 -2.67
CA GLY A 320 -12.27 6.36 -1.38
C GLY A 320 -13.65 6.16 -0.78
N SER A 321 -14.50 7.18 -0.83
CA SER A 321 -15.87 7.14 -0.31
C SER A 321 -16.71 6.10 -1.05
N ALA A 322 -16.68 6.10 -2.38
CA ALA A 322 -17.36 5.11 -3.20
C ALA A 322 -16.86 3.68 -2.90
N SER A 323 -15.54 3.53 -2.77
CA SER A 323 -14.91 2.25 -2.44
C SER A 323 -15.38 1.71 -1.08
N VAL A 324 -15.41 2.54 -0.04
CA VAL A 324 -15.86 2.15 1.31
C VAL A 324 -17.32 1.72 1.29
N VAL A 325 -18.20 2.52 0.72
CA VAL A 325 -19.64 2.22 0.65
C VAL A 325 -19.87 0.90 -0.07
N MET A 326 -19.26 0.73 -1.23
CA MET A 326 -19.44 -0.49 -2.02
C MET A 326 -18.80 -1.73 -1.38
N SER A 327 -17.65 -1.55 -0.69
CA SER A 327 -17.00 -2.64 0.03
C SER A 327 -17.84 -3.15 1.20
N VAL A 328 -18.53 -2.26 1.94
CA VAL A 328 -19.47 -2.64 3.00
C VAL A 328 -20.67 -3.40 2.42
N ILE A 329 -21.29 -2.86 1.37
CA ILE A 329 -22.42 -3.51 0.71
C ILE A 329 -22.01 -4.89 0.20
N MET A 330 -20.89 -4.97 -0.52
CA MET A 330 -20.43 -6.24 -1.10
C MET A 330 -20.03 -7.27 -0.05
N SER A 331 -19.48 -6.84 1.08
CA SER A 331 -19.15 -7.74 2.20
C SER A 331 -20.38 -8.46 2.74
N ILE A 332 -21.55 -7.80 2.77
CA ILE A 332 -22.82 -8.39 3.20
C ILE A 332 -23.32 -9.43 2.20
N TYR A 333 -23.17 -9.14 0.90
CA TYR A 333 -23.67 -10.02 -0.16
C TYR A 333 -22.68 -11.11 -0.60
N LEU A 334 -21.45 -11.09 -0.12
CA LEU A 334 -20.35 -11.92 -0.63
C LEU A 334 -20.64 -13.43 -0.48
N SER A 335 -21.26 -13.86 0.63
CA SER A 335 -21.63 -15.27 0.84
C SER A 335 -22.65 -15.77 -0.19
N ARG A 336 -23.51 -14.88 -0.69
CA ARG A 336 -24.54 -15.22 -1.70
C ARG A 336 -24.00 -15.18 -3.13
N THR A 337 -23.10 -14.23 -3.43
CA THR A 337 -22.59 -14.00 -4.78
C THR A 337 -21.37 -14.88 -5.13
N GLY A 338 -20.64 -15.34 -4.11
CA GLY A 338 -19.34 -15.97 -4.28
C GLY A 338 -18.25 -14.95 -4.64
N PHE A 339 -17.06 -15.42 -5.01
CA PHE A 339 -15.91 -14.54 -5.26
C PHE A 339 -15.84 -14.03 -6.70
N ARG A 340 -16.13 -14.89 -7.70
CA ARG A 340 -15.92 -14.55 -9.12
C ARG A 340 -16.84 -13.43 -9.61
N LYS A 341 -18.13 -13.47 -9.26
CA LYS A 341 -19.09 -12.45 -9.73
C LYS A 341 -18.67 -11.02 -9.34
N PRO A 342 -18.38 -10.71 -8.06
CA PRO A 342 -17.90 -9.39 -7.67
C PRO A 342 -16.57 -9.01 -8.34
N LEU A 343 -15.66 -9.97 -8.55
CA LEU A 343 -14.40 -9.72 -9.23
C LEU A 343 -14.64 -9.31 -10.70
N TYR A 344 -15.53 -9.99 -11.43
CA TYR A 344 -15.87 -9.62 -12.81
C TYR A 344 -16.54 -8.26 -12.89
N ILE A 345 -17.59 -8.02 -12.09
CA ILE A 345 -18.31 -6.75 -12.09
C ILE A 345 -17.40 -5.60 -11.71
N GLY A 346 -16.65 -5.74 -10.61
CA GLY A 346 -15.75 -4.70 -10.15
C GLY A 346 -14.63 -4.42 -11.15
N SER A 347 -14.04 -5.46 -11.78
CA SER A 347 -13.02 -5.27 -12.81
C SER A 347 -13.56 -4.55 -14.05
N LEU A 348 -14.76 -4.86 -14.52
CA LEU A 348 -15.38 -4.16 -15.67
C LEU A 348 -15.62 -2.69 -15.34
N VAL A 349 -16.14 -2.38 -14.16
CA VAL A 349 -16.35 -1.00 -13.72
C VAL A 349 -15.02 -0.26 -13.58
N LEU A 350 -13.97 -0.92 -13.08
CA LEU A 350 -12.61 -0.36 -13.03
C LEU A 350 -12.08 -0.03 -14.43
N VAL A 351 -12.25 -0.94 -15.40
CA VAL A 351 -11.84 -0.70 -16.81
C VAL A 351 -12.51 0.56 -17.34
N ILE A 352 -13.82 0.70 -17.15
CA ILE A 352 -14.57 1.87 -17.58
C ILE A 352 -14.08 3.14 -16.87
N GLY A 353 -13.96 3.11 -15.55
CA GLY A 353 -13.53 4.27 -14.75
C GLY A 353 -12.13 4.74 -15.14
N VAL A 354 -11.17 3.82 -15.25
CA VAL A 354 -9.78 4.12 -15.65
C VAL A 354 -9.71 4.61 -17.11
N ALA A 355 -10.47 4.00 -18.03
CA ALA A 355 -10.53 4.45 -19.40
C ALA A 355 -11.09 5.89 -19.51
N LEU A 356 -12.15 6.23 -18.75
CA LEU A 356 -12.70 7.57 -18.74
C LEU A 356 -11.72 8.65 -18.30
N VAL A 357 -10.77 8.34 -17.40
CA VAL A 357 -9.70 9.29 -17.02
C VAL A 357 -8.84 9.65 -18.23
N SER A 358 -8.64 8.74 -19.21
CA SER A 358 -7.80 8.97 -20.39
C SER A 358 -8.45 9.90 -21.42
N PHE A 359 -9.77 9.95 -21.47
CA PHE A 359 -10.49 10.78 -22.42
C PHE A 359 -10.62 12.23 -21.95
N GLU A 360 -10.70 13.14 -22.91
CA GLU A 360 -11.01 14.54 -22.65
C GLU A 360 -12.47 14.70 -22.21
N PRO A 361 -12.76 15.71 -21.36
CA PRO A 361 -14.13 16.00 -20.96
C PRO A 361 -15.04 16.19 -22.17
N MET A 362 -16.13 15.45 -22.23
CA MET A 362 -17.12 15.48 -23.30
C MET A 362 -18.39 16.20 -22.85
N LEU A 363 -19.28 16.53 -23.79
CA LEU A 363 -20.62 17.08 -23.52
C LEU A 363 -20.62 18.41 -22.73
N GLY A 364 -19.54 19.21 -22.79
CA GLY A 364 -19.44 20.46 -22.06
C GLY A 364 -19.26 20.29 -20.53
N ILE A 365 -18.96 19.09 -20.06
CA ILE A 365 -18.69 18.81 -18.64
C ILE A 365 -17.34 19.42 -18.25
N SER A 366 -17.27 20.09 -17.10
CA SER A 366 -15.99 20.63 -16.62
C SER A 366 -14.99 19.50 -16.30
N PRO A 367 -13.66 19.74 -16.47
CA PRO A 367 -12.64 18.74 -16.22
C PRO A 367 -12.73 18.12 -14.82
N PHE A 368 -13.00 18.94 -13.78
CA PHE A 368 -13.16 18.43 -12.42
C PHE A 368 -14.34 17.44 -12.31
N ARG A 369 -15.51 17.78 -12.88
CA ARG A 369 -16.69 16.88 -12.84
C ARG A 369 -16.45 15.60 -13.62
N TRP A 370 -15.76 15.69 -14.75
CA TRP A 370 -15.38 14.51 -15.56
C TRP A 370 -14.49 13.56 -14.78
N LEU A 371 -13.42 14.08 -14.16
CA LEU A 371 -12.52 13.29 -13.33
C LEU A 371 -13.23 12.76 -12.08
N ALA A 372 -14.13 13.54 -11.47
CA ALA A 372 -14.91 13.10 -10.33
C ALA A 372 -15.83 11.90 -10.65
N MET A 373 -16.46 11.90 -11.82
CA MET A 373 -17.25 10.75 -12.29
C MET A 373 -16.36 9.54 -12.55
N SER A 374 -15.20 9.74 -13.16
CA SER A 374 -14.23 8.67 -13.42
C SER A 374 -13.70 8.04 -12.14
N THR A 375 -13.30 8.86 -11.16
CA THR A 375 -12.81 8.39 -9.84
C THR A 375 -13.91 7.74 -9.01
N LEU A 376 -15.15 8.22 -9.10
CA LEU A 376 -16.32 7.56 -8.50
C LEU A 376 -16.47 6.13 -9.01
N LEU A 377 -16.36 5.91 -10.33
CA LEU A 377 -16.43 4.58 -10.94
C LEU A 377 -15.24 3.70 -10.52
N ILE A 378 -14.03 4.26 -10.46
CA ILE A 378 -12.85 3.53 -9.97
C ILE A 378 -13.10 3.07 -8.53
N GLY A 379 -13.55 3.96 -7.65
CA GLY A 379 -13.88 3.64 -6.26
C GLY A 379 -15.00 2.59 -6.14
N PHE A 380 -16.05 2.72 -6.96
CA PHE A 380 -17.13 1.75 -7.01
C PHE A 380 -16.63 0.35 -7.40
N GLY A 381 -15.88 0.25 -8.51
CA GLY A 381 -15.33 -1.03 -8.99
C GLY A 381 -14.38 -1.66 -7.98
N PHE A 382 -13.50 -0.85 -7.38
CA PHE A 382 -12.57 -1.27 -6.34
C PHE A 382 -13.32 -1.78 -5.10
N GLY A 383 -14.34 -1.07 -4.64
CA GLY A 383 -15.17 -1.45 -3.49
C GLY A 383 -15.92 -2.76 -3.70
N VAL A 384 -16.44 -2.99 -4.91
CA VAL A 384 -17.14 -4.23 -5.25
C VAL A 384 -16.20 -5.43 -5.22
N MET A 385 -14.98 -5.31 -5.75
CA MET A 385 -14.07 -6.45 -5.85
C MET A 385 -13.22 -6.70 -4.60
N SER A 386 -12.92 -5.68 -3.80
CA SER A 386 -11.96 -5.76 -2.69
C SER A 386 -12.28 -6.84 -1.65
N PRO A 387 -13.54 -7.00 -1.16
CA PRO A 387 -13.89 -8.09 -0.23
C PRO A 387 -13.70 -9.48 -0.84
N ALA A 388 -14.05 -9.65 -2.12
CA ALA A 388 -13.88 -10.93 -2.81
C ALA A 388 -12.39 -11.26 -3.01
N ALA A 389 -11.58 -10.31 -3.48
CA ALA A 389 -10.15 -10.47 -3.67
C ALA A 389 -9.40 -10.80 -2.36
N ARG A 390 -9.85 -10.21 -1.24
CA ARG A 390 -9.30 -10.48 0.09
C ARG A 390 -9.62 -11.90 0.55
N ASN A 391 -10.90 -12.27 0.51
CA ASN A 391 -11.38 -13.52 1.08
C ASN A 391 -11.02 -14.73 0.20
N ALA A 392 -10.98 -14.59 -1.12
CA ALA A 392 -10.60 -15.68 -2.02
C ALA A 392 -9.21 -16.27 -1.71
N GLY A 393 -8.24 -15.44 -1.33
CA GLY A 393 -6.92 -15.92 -0.90
C GLY A 393 -6.94 -16.60 0.46
N ILE A 394 -7.62 -16.00 1.44
CA ILE A 394 -7.66 -16.51 2.83
C ILE A 394 -8.37 -17.87 2.90
N GLN A 395 -9.42 -18.06 2.11
CA GLN A 395 -10.20 -19.29 2.06
C GLN A 395 -9.42 -20.51 1.53
N LEU A 396 -8.36 -20.29 0.74
CA LEU A 396 -7.51 -21.39 0.25
C LEU A 396 -6.71 -22.07 1.36
N ALA A 397 -6.35 -21.33 2.42
CA ALA A 397 -5.67 -21.89 3.59
C ALA A 397 -5.99 -21.05 4.85
N PRO A 398 -7.20 -21.21 5.44
CA PRO A 398 -7.65 -20.39 6.57
C PRO A 398 -6.73 -20.42 7.78
N ALA A 399 -6.08 -21.57 8.04
CA ALA A 399 -5.09 -21.74 9.11
C ALA A 399 -3.84 -20.86 8.92
N GLN A 400 -3.60 -20.34 7.70
CA GLN A 400 -2.45 -19.51 7.31
C GLN A 400 -2.86 -18.06 6.99
N SER A 401 -4.02 -17.63 7.46
CA SER A 401 -4.64 -16.34 7.12
C SER A 401 -3.70 -15.14 7.30
N ALA A 402 -2.87 -15.13 8.35
CA ALA A 402 -1.89 -14.07 8.60
C ALA A 402 -0.81 -14.00 7.50
N ASN A 403 -0.27 -15.16 7.08
CA ASN A 403 0.71 -15.24 6.00
C ASN A 403 0.11 -14.81 4.66
N LEU A 404 -1.12 -15.22 4.39
CA LEU A 404 -1.85 -14.86 3.16
C LEU A 404 -2.18 -13.36 3.11
N ALA A 405 -2.55 -12.77 4.23
CA ALA A 405 -2.74 -11.33 4.33
C ALA A 405 -1.44 -10.54 4.07
N ALA A 406 -0.30 -11.03 4.56
CA ALA A 406 1.02 -10.44 4.28
C ALA A 406 1.37 -10.54 2.79
N ILE A 407 1.19 -11.70 2.16
CA ILE A 407 1.44 -11.90 0.72
C ILE A 407 0.54 -10.99 -0.13
N ARG A 408 -0.73 -10.88 0.24
CA ARG A 408 -1.64 -9.92 -0.40
C ARG A 408 -1.11 -8.49 -0.31
N SER A 409 -0.68 -8.06 0.87
CA SER A 409 -0.12 -6.72 1.07
C SER A 409 1.13 -6.49 0.22
N LEU A 410 2.01 -7.49 0.13
CA LEU A 410 3.17 -7.47 -0.76
C LEU A 410 2.76 -7.32 -2.23
N GLY A 411 1.78 -8.12 -2.68
CA GLY A 411 1.25 -8.02 -4.06
C GLY A 411 0.67 -6.65 -4.38
N LEU A 412 -0.07 -6.05 -3.45
CA LEU A 412 -0.60 -4.69 -3.59
C LEU A 412 0.52 -3.65 -3.75
N GLN A 413 1.50 -3.68 -2.86
CA GLN A 413 2.62 -2.73 -2.89
C GLN A 413 3.49 -2.92 -4.13
N MET A 414 3.73 -4.17 -4.58
CA MET A 414 4.43 -4.45 -5.84
C MET A 414 3.66 -3.89 -7.03
N GLY A 415 2.35 -4.05 -7.08
CA GLY A 415 1.50 -3.47 -8.12
C GLY A 415 1.60 -1.94 -8.15
N GLN A 416 1.58 -1.29 -6.99
CA GLN A 416 1.77 0.16 -6.86
C GLN A 416 3.15 0.60 -7.38
N ILE A 417 4.23 -0.06 -6.93
CA ILE A 417 5.59 0.24 -7.37
C ILE A 417 5.70 0.15 -8.90
N ILE A 418 5.25 -0.96 -9.47
CA ILE A 418 5.32 -1.19 -10.92
C ILE A 418 4.55 -0.12 -11.69
N SER A 419 3.31 0.17 -11.27
CA SER A 419 2.46 1.11 -12.00
C SER A 419 2.93 2.55 -11.87
N ILE A 420 3.36 2.99 -10.69
CA ILE A 420 3.87 4.36 -10.49
C ILE A 420 5.19 4.53 -11.24
N ALA A 421 6.15 3.61 -11.07
CA ALA A 421 7.45 3.71 -11.73
C ALA A 421 7.31 3.72 -13.27
N ALA A 422 6.49 2.82 -13.83
CA ALA A 422 6.23 2.79 -15.26
C ALA A 422 5.51 4.06 -15.74
N ALA A 423 4.46 4.50 -15.04
CA ALA A 423 3.70 5.69 -15.40
C ALA A 423 4.57 6.95 -15.38
N THR A 424 5.29 7.18 -14.29
CA THR A 424 6.12 8.40 -14.15
C THR A 424 7.28 8.43 -15.13
N SER A 425 7.86 7.27 -15.48
CA SER A 425 8.92 7.17 -16.49
C SER A 425 8.38 7.46 -17.90
N ILE A 426 7.22 6.93 -18.27
CA ILE A 426 6.57 7.22 -19.54
C ILE A 426 6.22 8.71 -19.66
N ILE A 427 5.70 9.30 -18.57
CA ILE A 427 5.34 10.72 -18.54
C ILE A 427 6.58 11.59 -18.66
N ALA A 428 7.67 11.24 -17.99
CA ALA A 428 8.92 12.01 -18.01
C ALA A 428 9.62 11.97 -19.38
N ALA A 429 9.58 10.83 -20.07
CA ALA A 429 10.18 10.67 -21.40
C ALA A 429 9.37 11.36 -22.52
N ALA A 430 8.14 11.77 -22.28
CA ALA A 430 7.25 12.24 -23.32
C ALA A 430 7.40 13.75 -23.59
N THR A 431 7.31 14.14 -24.83
CA THR A 431 7.24 15.55 -25.26
C THR A 431 5.97 16.26 -24.78
N SER A 432 4.89 15.50 -24.56
CA SER A 432 3.61 15.98 -24.01
C SER A 432 3.24 15.15 -22.78
N PRO A 433 3.65 15.54 -21.57
CA PRO A 433 3.41 14.78 -20.34
C PRO A 433 1.94 14.49 -20.06
N ALA A 434 1.06 15.46 -20.31
CA ALA A 434 -0.39 15.31 -20.10
C ALA A 434 -1.02 14.26 -21.04
N HIS A 435 -0.60 14.23 -22.32
CA HIS A 435 -1.07 13.23 -23.26
C HIS A 435 -0.52 11.84 -22.93
N ALA A 436 0.78 11.76 -22.59
CA ALA A 436 1.40 10.51 -22.18
C ALA A 436 0.70 9.90 -20.95
N GLN A 437 0.33 10.74 -19.96
CA GLN A 437 -0.38 10.27 -18.79
C GLN A 437 -1.79 9.74 -19.13
N ALA A 438 -2.50 10.37 -20.08
CA ALA A 438 -3.76 9.83 -20.59
C ALA A 438 -3.56 8.44 -21.24
N MET A 439 -2.49 8.27 -22.03
CA MET A 439 -2.14 6.97 -22.61
C MET A 439 -1.78 5.90 -21.57
N VAL A 440 -1.15 6.28 -20.47
CA VAL A 440 -0.89 5.37 -19.32
C VAL A 440 -2.20 4.85 -18.73
N TYR A 441 -3.20 5.71 -18.52
CA TYR A 441 -4.52 5.26 -18.06
C TYR A 441 -5.20 4.34 -19.06
N LEU A 442 -5.15 4.66 -20.36
CA LEU A 442 -5.70 3.80 -21.39
C LEU A 442 -4.99 2.43 -21.44
N GLY A 443 -3.65 2.43 -21.37
CA GLY A 443 -2.85 1.21 -21.31
C GLY A 443 -3.20 0.34 -20.10
N LEU A 444 -3.40 0.96 -18.93
CA LEU A 444 -3.86 0.23 -17.74
C LEU A 444 -5.27 -0.34 -17.95
N ALA A 445 -6.21 0.43 -18.52
CA ALA A 445 -7.55 -0.06 -18.79
C ALA A 445 -7.54 -1.27 -19.74
N LEU A 446 -6.69 -1.25 -20.76
CA LEU A 446 -6.49 -2.39 -21.67
C LEU A 446 -5.86 -3.59 -20.95
N LEU A 447 -4.85 -3.37 -20.10
CA LEU A 447 -4.26 -4.43 -19.28
C LEU A 447 -5.29 -5.08 -18.38
N LEU A 448 -6.11 -4.28 -17.70
CA LEU A 448 -7.20 -4.77 -16.86
C LEU A 448 -8.18 -5.62 -17.68
N LEU A 449 -8.59 -5.15 -18.84
CA LEU A 449 -9.52 -5.85 -19.75
C LEU A 449 -8.96 -7.21 -20.18
N VAL A 450 -7.71 -7.25 -20.65
CA VAL A 450 -7.03 -8.46 -21.11
C VAL A 450 -6.82 -9.48 -19.97
N THR A 451 -6.70 -9.01 -18.75
CA THR A 451 -6.47 -9.87 -17.59
C THR A 451 -7.75 -10.33 -16.87
N ILE A 452 -8.94 -9.84 -17.26
CA ILE A 452 -10.25 -10.32 -16.73
C ILE A 452 -10.41 -11.85 -16.78
N PRO A 453 -10.00 -12.56 -17.85
CA PRO A 453 -10.12 -14.03 -17.89
C PRO A 453 -9.39 -14.77 -16.80
N ILE A 454 -8.37 -14.16 -16.15
CA ILE A 454 -7.66 -14.76 -15.00
C ILE A 454 -8.63 -15.02 -13.84
N ILE A 455 -9.69 -14.23 -13.72
CA ILE A 455 -10.70 -14.36 -12.66
C ILE A 455 -11.40 -15.73 -12.73
N SER A 456 -11.50 -16.36 -13.91
CA SER A 456 -12.08 -17.71 -14.05
C SER A 456 -11.27 -18.79 -13.29
N ARG A 457 -9.98 -18.52 -13.03
CA ARG A 457 -9.10 -19.44 -12.29
C ARG A 457 -9.09 -19.16 -10.78
N VAL A 458 -9.73 -18.08 -10.31
CA VAL A 458 -9.92 -17.82 -8.88
C VAL A 458 -10.87 -18.88 -8.32
N PRO A 459 -10.55 -19.49 -7.17
CA PRO A 459 -11.43 -20.47 -6.54
C PRO A 459 -12.80 -19.85 -6.23
N GLU A 460 -13.86 -20.61 -6.52
CA GLU A 460 -15.23 -20.17 -6.22
C GLU A 460 -15.69 -20.84 -4.93
N ASN A 461 -16.19 -20.07 -4.00
CA ASN A 461 -16.83 -20.58 -2.81
C ASN A 461 -18.12 -19.78 -2.54
N LYS A 462 -19.23 -20.49 -2.46
CA LYS A 462 -20.53 -19.97 -2.08
C LYS A 462 -20.98 -20.70 -0.85
N GLY A 463 -21.34 -20.00 0.19
CA GLY A 463 -21.86 -20.65 1.40
C GLY A 463 -21.50 -19.94 2.69
N SER A 464 -21.82 -20.57 3.81
CA SER A 464 -21.47 -20.12 5.16
C SER A 464 -19.98 -20.32 5.43
N TRP A 465 -19.24 -19.25 5.52
CA TRP A 465 -17.84 -19.18 5.96
C TRP A 465 -17.56 -17.92 6.79
#